data_c1e8da2ab520b000d3279eea57c30780
#
_entry.id   c1e8da2ab520b000d3279eea57c30780
#
_cell.length_a   1.000
_cell.length_b   1.000
_cell.length_c   1.000
_cell.angle_alpha   90.00
_cell.angle_beta   90.00
_cell.angle_gamma   90.00
#
_symmetry.space_group_name_H-M   'P 1'
#
loop_
_entity.id
_entity.type
_entity.pdbx_description
1 polymer ?
#
loop_
_entity_poly.entity_id
_entity_poly.type
_entity_poly.pdbx_seq_one_letter_code
_entity_poly.pdbx_strand_id
1 'polypeptide(L)'
;MTLVHPSPHPRALGVGVIGLGRAFTLMLPTFIADPRVRLSAGFDPRDEATARFTAEFKANVHTTAEALAADPAVDVVYVASPAEHHAAHAIAAAKGGKHVLVEKPMAQSLAECQSMVDAADQAGVHVIVGHSHSFDRPILRTCELIASGVYGAPKMIAAQYYTDFLFRLRRPAELDPAQGGGVILNQGAHQVDIVRLLAGAKATSVRALAGRWDATRPVDGAYAALVNFEGGVFASLLYQGYGHFDGDELCGDVTELGQRRDRRQQGAARRRLASLANASEEVAAKAARNYGGAEQVSYASDDLAHQHFGLVVVSCERADLRPLPNGVMVYADSEATLDPLPPPRIPRVEVIDELCAAVWDGKPPLHDGRWGMATLEVCLAMLDSARENRDIALHRQVAAPAITSH
;
A
#
# COMPACT_ATOMS: atom_id res chain seq x y z
N MET A 1 -14.14 -29.01 -1.43
CA MET A 1 -15.17 -28.33 -0.61
C MET A 1 -14.44 -27.64 0.52
N THR A 2 -14.19 -26.36 0.38
CA THR A 2 -13.33 -25.59 1.29
C THR A 2 -14.23 -25.00 2.36
N LEU A 3 -13.99 -25.36 3.61
CA LEU A 3 -14.67 -24.76 4.76
C LEU A 3 -14.27 -23.27 4.81
N VAL A 4 -15.11 -22.40 4.25
CA VAL A 4 -15.12 -20.99 4.62
C VAL A 4 -15.65 -21.00 6.06
N HIS A 5 -14.79 -20.64 7.03
CA HIS A 5 -15.28 -20.46 8.39
C HIS A 5 -16.36 -19.36 8.34
N PRO A 6 -17.59 -19.65 8.78
CA PRO A 6 -18.62 -18.62 8.83
C PRO A 6 -18.11 -17.50 9.73
N SER A 7 -18.29 -16.26 9.29
CA SER A 7 -17.98 -15.08 10.13
C SER A 7 -18.70 -15.26 11.48
N PRO A 8 -18.02 -15.10 12.62
CA PRO A 8 -18.67 -15.14 13.92
C PRO A 8 -19.67 -13.98 14.11
N HIS A 9 -19.68 -13.01 13.19
CA HIS A 9 -20.52 -11.83 13.23
C HIS A 9 -21.74 -11.99 12.32
N PRO A 10 -22.92 -11.49 12.76
CA PRO A 10 -24.21 -11.80 12.13
C PRO A 10 -24.39 -11.15 10.75
N ARG A 11 -23.59 -10.17 10.37
CA ARG A 11 -23.65 -9.51 9.06
C ARG A 11 -22.29 -9.08 8.54
N ALA A 12 -22.15 -9.04 7.21
CA ALA A 12 -21.00 -8.45 6.54
C ALA A 12 -20.96 -6.92 6.74
N LEU A 13 -19.75 -6.35 6.81
CA LEU A 13 -19.54 -4.90 6.82
C LEU A 13 -19.93 -4.30 5.48
N GLY A 14 -20.76 -3.29 5.49
CA GLY A 14 -21.09 -2.51 4.31
C GLY A 14 -19.95 -1.56 3.95
N VAL A 15 -19.37 -1.74 2.77
CA VAL A 15 -18.29 -0.89 2.26
C VAL A 15 -18.84 0.11 1.25
N GLY A 16 -18.70 1.39 1.55
CA GLY A 16 -18.91 2.48 0.61
C GLY A 16 -17.57 2.84 -0.07
N VAL A 17 -17.55 2.99 -1.39
CA VAL A 17 -16.33 3.26 -2.15
C VAL A 17 -16.36 4.67 -2.72
N ILE A 18 -15.37 5.48 -2.40
CA ILE A 18 -15.14 6.80 -2.99
C ILE A 18 -13.97 6.70 -3.97
N GLY A 19 -14.27 6.78 -5.27
CA GLY A 19 -13.31 6.62 -6.35
C GLY A 19 -13.27 5.20 -6.90
N LEU A 20 -13.87 4.98 -8.06
CA LEU A 20 -13.89 3.71 -8.79
C LEU A 20 -12.71 3.64 -9.79
N GLY A 21 -11.53 4.11 -9.37
CA GLY A 21 -10.32 4.17 -10.17
C GLY A 21 -9.49 2.88 -10.15
N ARG A 22 -8.20 3.04 -10.45
CA ARG A 22 -7.25 1.93 -10.49
C ARG A 22 -7.05 1.25 -9.12
N ALA A 23 -6.96 2.02 -8.03
CA ALA A 23 -6.81 1.46 -6.69
C ALA A 23 -7.99 0.55 -6.32
N PHE A 24 -9.21 1.00 -6.61
CA PHE A 24 -10.40 0.16 -6.45
C PHE A 24 -10.31 -1.13 -7.26
N THR A 25 -9.85 -1.10 -8.54
CA THR A 25 -9.73 -2.34 -9.34
C THR A 25 -8.72 -3.34 -8.76
N LEU A 26 -7.74 -2.88 -7.99
CA LEU A 26 -6.77 -3.75 -7.31
C LEU A 26 -7.33 -4.38 -6.02
N MET A 27 -8.23 -3.69 -5.32
CA MET A 27 -8.91 -4.20 -4.13
C MET A 27 -10.19 -4.97 -4.45
N LEU A 28 -10.75 -4.80 -5.64
CA LEU A 28 -12.03 -5.41 -6.02
C LEU A 28 -12.08 -6.93 -5.88
N PRO A 29 -11.04 -7.71 -6.29
CA PRO A 29 -11.02 -9.16 -6.07
C PRO A 29 -11.13 -9.54 -4.60
N THR A 30 -10.52 -8.76 -3.71
CA THR A 30 -10.59 -8.96 -2.26
C THR A 30 -12.02 -8.73 -1.75
N PHE A 31 -12.65 -7.61 -2.10
CA PHE A 31 -14.01 -7.30 -1.70
C PHE A 31 -15.05 -8.29 -2.23
N ILE A 32 -14.84 -8.87 -3.42
CA ILE A 32 -15.74 -9.88 -3.99
C ILE A 32 -15.56 -11.24 -3.31
N ALA A 33 -14.31 -11.62 -3.00
CA ALA A 33 -13.99 -12.95 -2.51
C ALA A 33 -14.20 -13.10 -0.99
N ASP A 34 -14.15 -12.01 -0.23
CA ASP A 34 -14.27 -12.06 1.23
C ASP A 34 -15.73 -11.85 1.69
N PRO A 35 -16.39 -12.89 2.26
CA PRO A 35 -17.78 -12.80 2.68
C PRO A 35 -18.01 -11.87 3.89
N ARG A 36 -16.95 -11.41 4.56
CA ARG A 36 -17.04 -10.51 5.71
C ARG A 36 -17.35 -9.07 5.31
N VAL A 37 -17.21 -8.72 4.04
CA VAL A 37 -17.45 -7.38 3.51
C VAL A 37 -18.43 -7.43 2.33
N ARG A 38 -19.13 -6.35 2.09
CA ARG A 38 -20.08 -6.21 0.98
C ARG A 38 -20.02 -4.78 0.43
N LEU A 39 -19.83 -4.64 -0.87
CA LEU A 39 -19.93 -3.35 -1.56
C LEU A 39 -21.38 -2.85 -1.49
N SER A 40 -21.61 -1.75 -0.77
CA SER A 40 -22.95 -1.26 -0.42
C SER A 40 -23.28 0.08 -1.03
N ALA A 41 -22.28 0.93 -1.26
CA ALA A 41 -22.45 2.25 -1.86
C ALA A 41 -21.21 2.65 -2.67
N GLY A 42 -21.40 3.55 -3.65
CA GLY A 42 -20.31 4.08 -4.48
C GLY A 42 -20.46 5.56 -4.80
N PHE A 43 -19.33 6.23 -4.97
CA PHE A 43 -19.22 7.59 -5.51
C PHE A 43 -18.03 7.70 -6.43
N ASP A 44 -18.26 8.13 -7.67
CA ASP A 44 -17.25 8.46 -8.67
C ASP A 44 -17.85 9.54 -9.60
N PRO A 45 -17.09 10.51 -10.09
CA PRO A 45 -17.60 11.54 -11.00
C PRO A 45 -17.98 11.00 -12.39
N ARG A 46 -17.63 9.75 -12.71
CA ARG A 46 -17.95 9.12 -14.01
C ARG A 46 -19.26 8.34 -13.91
N ASP A 47 -20.30 8.83 -14.58
CA ASP A 47 -21.63 8.22 -14.56
C ASP A 47 -21.63 6.75 -15.07
N GLU A 48 -20.80 6.43 -16.06
CA GLU A 48 -20.66 5.06 -16.58
C GLU A 48 -20.13 4.08 -15.52
N ALA A 49 -19.15 4.53 -14.69
CA ALA A 49 -18.60 3.71 -13.64
C ALA A 49 -19.60 3.46 -12.53
N THR A 50 -20.35 4.49 -12.14
CA THR A 50 -21.38 4.39 -11.09
C THR A 50 -22.57 3.56 -11.55
N ALA A 51 -23.05 3.71 -12.79
CA ALA A 51 -24.11 2.90 -13.37
C ALA A 51 -23.73 1.41 -13.41
N ARG A 52 -22.50 1.09 -13.83
CA ARG A 52 -21.97 -0.27 -13.80
C ARG A 52 -21.88 -0.81 -12.39
N PHE A 53 -21.37 -0.03 -11.44
CA PHE A 53 -21.26 -0.41 -10.03
C PHE A 53 -22.61 -0.79 -9.44
N THR A 54 -23.66 0.02 -9.70
CA THR A 54 -25.03 -0.30 -9.29
C THR A 54 -25.53 -1.59 -9.93
N ALA A 55 -25.31 -1.78 -11.23
CA ALA A 55 -25.76 -2.99 -11.94
C ALA A 55 -25.10 -4.27 -11.42
N GLU A 56 -23.77 -4.20 -11.14
CA GLU A 56 -22.98 -5.36 -10.72
C GLU A 56 -23.20 -5.73 -9.25
N PHE A 57 -23.22 -4.75 -8.33
CA PHE A 57 -23.24 -4.98 -6.90
C PHE A 57 -24.61 -4.72 -6.24
N LYS A 58 -25.58 -4.21 -6.97
CA LYS A 58 -26.88 -3.74 -6.43
C LYS A 58 -26.70 -2.69 -5.33
N ALA A 59 -25.61 -1.93 -5.41
CA ALA A 59 -25.21 -0.94 -4.42
C ALA A 59 -25.82 0.43 -4.74
N ASN A 60 -26.01 1.25 -3.69
CA ASN A 60 -26.43 2.63 -3.83
C ASN A 60 -25.34 3.47 -4.51
N VAL A 61 -25.73 4.53 -5.22
CA VAL A 61 -24.79 5.50 -5.79
C VAL A 61 -25.14 6.89 -5.28
N HIS A 62 -24.11 7.61 -4.87
CA HIS A 62 -24.21 8.97 -4.34
C HIS A 62 -23.41 9.95 -5.20
N THR A 63 -23.74 11.23 -5.10
CA THR A 63 -23.10 12.30 -5.85
C THR A 63 -22.05 13.06 -5.05
N THR A 64 -21.95 12.81 -3.74
CA THR A 64 -20.96 13.42 -2.84
C THR A 64 -20.46 12.41 -1.80
N ALA A 65 -19.29 12.69 -1.23
CA ALA A 65 -18.71 11.89 -0.15
C ALA A 65 -19.60 11.93 1.12
N GLU A 66 -20.20 13.09 1.43
CA GLU A 66 -21.07 13.29 2.58
C GLU A 66 -22.36 12.46 2.43
N ALA A 67 -22.96 12.44 1.25
CA ALA A 67 -24.16 11.65 0.98
C ALA A 67 -23.85 10.14 1.11
N LEU A 68 -22.70 9.68 0.64
CA LEU A 68 -22.24 8.31 0.81
C LEU A 68 -22.00 7.98 2.30
N ALA A 69 -21.37 8.89 3.05
CA ALA A 69 -21.12 8.73 4.47
C ALA A 69 -22.42 8.72 5.31
N ALA A 70 -23.49 9.34 4.82
CA ALA A 70 -24.79 9.31 5.46
C ALA A 70 -25.62 8.03 5.18
N ASP A 71 -25.18 7.19 4.24
CA ASP A 71 -25.89 5.96 3.88
C ASP A 71 -25.87 4.95 5.05
N PRO A 72 -27.03 4.50 5.56
CA PRO A 72 -27.10 3.54 6.66
C PRO A 72 -26.61 2.12 6.28
N ALA A 73 -26.47 1.82 4.99
CA ALA A 73 -25.93 0.55 4.51
C ALA A 73 -24.39 0.51 4.53
N VAL A 74 -23.74 1.64 4.83
CA VAL A 74 -22.28 1.79 4.90
C VAL A 74 -21.82 1.75 6.36
N ASP A 75 -20.84 0.90 6.65
CA ASP A 75 -20.12 0.83 7.92
C ASP A 75 -18.71 1.42 7.79
N VAL A 76 -18.08 1.19 6.62
CA VAL A 76 -16.72 1.57 6.29
C VAL A 76 -16.69 2.30 4.96
N VAL A 77 -15.97 3.39 4.86
CA VAL A 77 -15.71 4.08 3.59
C VAL A 77 -14.28 3.76 3.11
N TYR A 78 -14.19 3.12 1.95
CA TYR A 78 -12.91 2.96 1.23
C TYR A 78 -12.66 4.18 0.35
N VAL A 79 -11.66 4.97 0.73
CA VAL A 79 -11.24 6.17 0.01
C VAL A 79 -10.14 5.80 -0.99
N ALA A 80 -10.50 5.64 -2.25
CA ALA A 80 -9.65 5.27 -3.38
C ALA A 80 -9.65 6.33 -4.49
N SER A 81 -10.03 7.55 -4.13
CA SER A 81 -9.94 8.75 -4.97
C SER A 81 -8.48 9.13 -5.25
N PRO A 82 -8.19 10.11 -6.10
CA PRO A 82 -6.86 10.70 -6.18
C PRO A 82 -6.38 11.29 -4.84
N ALA A 83 -5.07 11.19 -4.58
CA ALA A 83 -4.48 11.53 -3.27
C ALA A 83 -4.80 12.96 -2.79
N GLU A 84 -4.96 13.89 -3.72
CA GLU A 84 -5.35 15.28 -3.45
C GLU A 84 -6.74 15.43 -2.80
N HIS A 85 -7.57 14.37 -2.83
CA HIS A 85 -8.90 14.35 -2.25
C HIS A 85 -9.02 13.45 -1.01
N HIS A 86 -7.97 12.70 -0.67
CA HIS A 86 -8.02 11.72 0.43
C HIS A 86 -8.45 12.35 1.74
N ALA A 87 -7.84 13.48 2.13
CA ALA A 87 -8.14 14.13 3.40
C ALA A 87 -9.60 14.59 3.49
N ALA A 88 -10.10 15.27 2.46
CA ALA A 88 -11.49 15.75 2.44
C ALA A 88 -12.48 14.60 2.55
N HIS A 89 -12.28 13.54 1.77
CA HIS A 89 -13.17 12.37 1.73
C HIS A 89 -13.12 11.55 3.02
N ALA A 90 -11.92 11.34 3.59
CA ALA A 90 -11.77 10.62 4.86
C ALA A 90 -12.40 11.39 6.03
N ILE A 91 -12.23 12.73 6.07
CA ILE A 91 -12.85 13.58 7.09
C ILE A 91 -14.38 13.56 6.95
N ALA A 92 -14.92 13.62 5.72
CA ALA A 92 -16.36 13.50 5.50
C ALA A 92 -16.91 12.15 5.98
N ALA A 93 -16.20 11.06 5.69
CA ALA A 93 -16.56 9.72 6.16
C ALA A 93 -16.54 9.63 7.70
N ALA A 94 -15.46 10.09 8.34
CA ALA A 94 -15.34 10.10 9.79
C ALA A 94 -16.44 10.93 10.47
N LYS A 95 -16.74 12.12 9.98
CA LYS A 95 -17.83 12.97 10.46
C LYS A 95 -19.21 12.33 10.30
N GLY A 96 -19.38 11.46 9.28
CA GLY A 96 -20.57 10.62 9.09
C GLY A 96 -20.63 9.40 10.03
N GLY A 97 -19.65 9.26 10.96
CA GLY A 97 -19.58 8.12 11.89
C GLY A 97 -19.13 6.82 11.22
N LYS A 98 -18.46 6.88 10.07
CA LYS A 98 -17.97 5.69 9.34
C LYS A 98 -16.49 5.46 9.61
N HIS A 99 -16.11 4.19 9.77
CA HIS A 99 -14.70 3.81 9.73
C HIS A 99 -14.13 4.09 8.34
N VAL A 100 -12.83 4.32 8.25
CA VAL A 100 -12.17 4.72 7.00
C VAL A 100 -11.05 3.74 6.66
N LEU A 101 -11.07 3.22 5.45
CA LEU A 101 -9.91 2.61 4.81
C LEU A 101 -9.45 3.58 3.70
N VAL A 102 -8.27 4.16 3.80
CA VAL A 102 -7.78 5.14 2.83
C VAL A 102 -6.53 4.63 2.12
N GLU A 103 -6.46 4.82 0.81
CA GLU A 103 -5.29 4.50 0.01
C GLU A 103 -4.04 5.32 0.41
N LYS A 104 -2.88 4.76 0.15
CA LYS A 104 -1.61 5.46 0.29
C LYS A 104 -1.30 6.35 -0.95
N PRO A 105 -0.57 7.46 -0.81
CA PRO A 105 -0.22 8.08 0.47
C PRO A 105 -1.48 8.58 1.19
N MET A 106 -1.45 8.53 2.54
CA MET A 106 -2.62 8.91 3.34
C MET A 106 -3.18 10.30 2.97
N ALA A 107 -2.30 11.26 2.74
CA ALA A 107 -2.60 12.61 2.28
C ALA A 107 -1.37 13.21 1.59
N GLN A 108 -1.44 14.50 1.21
CA GLN A 108 -0.31 15.21 0.59
C GLN A 108 0.55 15.98 1.61
N SER A 109 0.05 16.18 2.83
CA SER A 109 0.75 16.91 3.90
C SER A 109 0.50 16.31 5.27
N LEU A 110 1.42 16.55 6.21
CA LEU A 110 1.25 16.13 7.61
C LEU A 110 0.08 16.84 8.31
N ALA A 111 -0.22 18.08 7.90
CA ALA A 111 -1.38 18.83 8.43
C ALA A 111 -2.70 18.17 8.03
N GLU A 112 -2.83 17.72 6.79
CA GLU A 112 -3.98 16.93 6.33
C GLU A 112 -4.09 15.60 7.07
N CYS A 113 -2.98 14.85 7.23
CA CYS A 113 -2.97 13.63 8.01
C CYS A 113 -3.46 13.87 9.45
N GLN A 114 -2.97 14.93 10.10
CA GLN A 114 -3.41 15.28 11.46
C GLN A 114 -4.91 15.57 11.49
N SER A 115 -5.43 16.32 10.51
CA SER A 115 -6.86 16.63 10.43
C SER A 115 -7.73 15.37 10.24
N MET A 116 -7.24 14.38 9.51
CA MET A 116 -7.91 13.08 9.34
C MET A 116 -7.94 12.31 10.66
N VAL A 117 -6.81 12.26 11.38
CA VAL A 117 -6.70 11.61 12.69
C VAL A 117 -7.62 12.29 13.69
N ASP A 118 -7.60 13.63 13.76
CA ASP A 118 -8.44 14.39 14.68
C ASP A 118 -9.94 14.18 14.43
N ALA A 119 -10.35 14.11 13.15
CA ALA A 119 -11.73 13.86 12.77
C ALA A 119 -12.18 12.44 13.17
N ALA A 120 -11.31 11.46 13.02
CA ALA A 120 -11.58 10.08 13.41
C ALA A 120 -11.68 9.92 14.94
N ASP A 121 -10.72 10.52 15.66
CA ASP A 121 -10.73 10.53 17.15
C ASP A 121 -12.00 11.18 17.70
N GLN A 122 -12.41 12.33 17.12
CA GLN A 122 -13.65 13.04 17.52
C GLN A 122 -14.91 12.21 17.27
N ALA A 123 -14.92 11.45 16.19
CA ALA A 123 -16.06 10.61 15.81
C ALA A 123 -16.04 9.22 16.48
N GLY A 124 -14.93 8.83 17.13
CA GLY A 124 -14.78 7.49 17.71
C GLY A 124 -14.68 6.39 16.66
N VAL A 125 -14.12 6.68 15.47
CA VAL A 125 -13.98 5.72 14.37
C VAL A 125 -12.50 5.47 14.07
N HIS A 126 -12.20 4.37 13.37
CA HIS A 126 -10.85 4.03 12.93
C HIS A 126 -10.55 4.59 11.54
N VAL A 127 -9.32 5.05 11.33
CA VAL A 127 -8.72 5.26 10.01
C VAL A 127 -7.61 4.22 9.84
N ILE A 128 -7.71 3.42 8.78
CA ILE A 128 -6.71 2.44 8.36
C ILE A 128 -6.13 2.92 7.03
N VAL A 129 -4.80 2.94 6.92
CA VAL A 129 -4.10 3.40 5.71
C VAL A 129 -3.56 2.19 4.94
N GLY A 130 -4.12 1.91 3.79
CA GLY A 130 -3.75 0.74 2.98
C GLY A 130 -4.56 0.64 1.67
N HIS A 131 -4.16 -0.24 0.75
CA HIS A 131 -3.16 -1.30 0.93
C HIS A 131 -1.73 -0.74 0.88
N SER A 132 -0.86 -1.21 1.77
CA SER A 132 0.59 -1.11 1.71
C SER A 132 1.19 -2.52 1.80
N HIS A 133 2.41 -2.73 1.27
CA HIS A 133 3.06 -4.04 1.30
C HIS A 133 3.55 -4.47 2.71
N SER A 134 3.40 -3.62 3.71
CA SER A 134 3.54 -4.00 5.13
C SER A 134 2.43 -4.93 5.62
N PHE A 135 1.25 -4.93 4.95
CA PHE A 135 0.19 -5.91 5.19
C PHE A 135 0.53 -7.31 4.65
N ASP A 136 1.46 -7.42 3.70
CA ASP A 136 1.72 -8.69 3.03
C ASP A 136 2.12 -9.78 4.03
N ARG A 137 1.50 -10.95 3.93
CA ARG A 137 1.68 -12.04 4.89
C ARG A 137 3.15 -12.42 5.13
N PRO A 138 4.06 -12.45 4.11
CA PRO A 138 5.48 -12.70 4.36
C PRO A 138 6.15 -11.64 5.24
N ILE A 139 5.74 -10.38 5.14
CA ILE A 139 6.25 -9.30 6.00
C ILE A 139 5.74 -9.47 7.42
N LEU A 140 4.43 -9.71 7.61
CA LEU A 140 3.86 -9.97 8.92
C LEU A 140 4.49 -11.21 9.58
N ARG A 141 4.73 -12.29 8.80
CA ARG A 141 5.42 -13.48 9.29
C ARG A 141 6.85 -13.19 9.71
N THR A 142 7.55 -12.34 8.98
CA THR A 142 8.90 -11.89 9.37
C THR A 142 8.87 -11.15 10.72
N CYS A 143 7.86 -10.30 10.94
CA CYS A 143 7.66 -9.63 12.23
C CYS A 143 7.40 -10.64 13.37
N GLU A 144 6.59 -11.68 13.13
CA GLU A 144 6.34 -12.75 14.10
C GLU A 144 7.64 -13.50 14.47
N LEU A 145 8.48 -13.79 13.46
CA LEU A 145 9.78 -14.43 13.67
C LEU A 145 10.73 -13.54 14.48
N ILE A 146 10.77 -12.23 14.22
CA ILE A 146 11.52 -11.26 15.03
C ILE A 146 10.98 -11.23 16.46
N ALA A 147 9.66 -11.13 16.62
CA ALA A 147 9.00 -11.06 17.92
C ALA A 147 9.18 -12.33 18.78
N SER A 148 9.43 -13.49 18.14
CA SER A 148 9.74 -14.74 18.84
C SER A 148 11.03 -14.67 19.68
N GLY A 149 11.93 -13.73 19.38
CA GLY A 149 13.23 -13.55 20.01
C GLY A 149 14.26 -14.64 19.65
N VAL A 150 13.87 -15.69 18.90
CA VAL A 150 14.77 -16.81 18.53
C VAL A 150 15.98 -16.30 17.74
N TYR A 151 15.79 -15.32 16.87
CA TYR A 151 16.85 -14.79 16.00
C TYR A 151 17.54 -13.53 16.56
N GLY A 152 17.12 -13.07 17.73
CA GLY A 152 17.61 -11.84 18.34
C GLY A 152 16.98 -10.58 17.73
N ALA A 153 17.45 -9.43 18.18
CA ALA A 153 16.95 -8.14 17.72
C ALA A 153 17.42 -7.81 16.29
N PRO A 154 16.59 -7.15 15.46
CA PRO A 154 17.04 -6.63 14.17
C PRO A 154 18.14 -5.58 14.37
N LYS A 155 19.11 -5.54 13.46
CA LYS A 155 20.24 -4.60 13.44
C LYS A 155 20.27 -3.78 12.17
N MET A 156 20.03 -4.41 11.02
CA MET A 156 20.01 -3.75 9.73
C MET A 156 18.87 -4.31 8.88
N ILE A 157 18.24 -3.43 8.10
CA ILE A 157 17.22 -3.82 7.12
C ILE A 157 17.63 -3.27 5.77
N ALA A 158 17.67 -4.11 4.75
CA ALA A 158 17.89 -3.71 3.35
C ALA A 158 16.60 -3.94 2.56
N ALA A 159 16.14 -2.90 1.84
CA ALA A 159 15.00 -3.01 0.93
C ALA A 159 15.37 -2.41 -0.42
N GLN A 160 15.24 -3.22 -1.50
CA GLN A 160 15.64 -2.82 -2.85
C GLN A 160 14.58 -3.22 -3.85
N TYR A 161 14.21 -2.29 -4.75
CA TYR A 161 13.32 -2.62 -5.84
C TYR A 161 13.67 -1.87 -7.13
N TYR A 162 13.78 -2.60 -8.22
CA TYR A 162 14.03 -2.10 -9.56
C TYR A 162 12.80 -2.37 -10.42
N THR A 163 12.25 -1.34 -11.02
CA THR A 163 11.02 -1.42 -11.83
C THR A 163 11.10 -0.46 -13.01
N ASP A 164 10.13 -0.57 -13.91
CA ASP A 164 9.89 0.37 -15.00
C ASP A 164 8.80 1.40 -14.67
N PHE A 165 8.59 1.69 -13.38
CA PHE A 165 7.46 2.46 -12.85
C PHE A 165 7.21 3.77 -13.59
N LEU A 166 8.27 4.53 -13.91
CA LEU A 166 8.15 5.84 -14.58
C LEU A 166 7.59 5.75 -16.02
N PHE A 167 7.71 4.59 -16.65
CA PHE A 167 7.22 4.34 -18.00
C PHE A 167 5.82 3.72 -18.04
N ARG A 168 5.26 3.35 -16.88
CA ARG A 168 3.84 2.99 -16.75
C ARG A 168 3.01 4.25 -16.98
N LEU A 169 1.79 4.10 -17.51
CA LEU A 169 0.89 5.21 -17.83
C LEU A 169 0.62 6.12 -16.63
N ARG A 170 0.76 7.44 -16.81
CA ARG A 170 0.64 8.46 -15.75
C ARG A 170 -0.39 9.53 -16.10
N ARG A 171 -1.02 10.11 -15.07
CA ARG A 171 -1.73 11.38 -15.19
C ARG A 171 -0.70 12.53 -15.08
N PRO A 172 -0.99 13.72 -15.64
CA PRO A 172 -0.09 14.88 -15.50
C PRO A 172 0.31 15.18 -14.06
N ALA A 173 -0.64 15.11 -13.10
CA ALA A 173 -0.38 15.32 -11.68
C ALA A 173 0.66 14.35 -11.09
N GLU A 174 0.73 13.12 -11.56
CA GLU A 174 1.71 12.12 -11.10
C GLU A 174 3.13 12.38 -11.67
N LEU A 175 3.24 13.29 -12.62
CA LEU A 175 4.50 13.78 -13.21
C LEU A 175 4.83 15.21 -12.77
N ASP A 176 4.09 15.76 -11.82
CA ASP A 176 4.31 17.09 -11.25
C ASP A 176 4.75 16.96 -9.77
N PRO A 177 6.00 17.34 -9.45
CA PRO A 177 6.47 17.29 -8.05
C PRO A 177 5.64 18.13 -7.09
N ALA A 178 5.04 19.24 -7.56
CA ALA A 178 4.20 20.10 -6.73
C ALA A 178 2.85 19.46 -6.35
N GLN A 179 2.44 18.43 -7.08
CA GLN A 179 1.23 17.65 -6.84
C GLN A 179 1.50 16.26 -6.24
N GLY A 180 2.71 16.05 -5.68
CA GLY A 180 3.09 14.79 -5.07
C GLY A 180 3.52 13.71 -6.08
N GLY A 181 3.88 14.11 -7.30
CA GLY A 181 4.44 13.21 -8.31
C GLY A 181 5.83 12.72 -7.91
N GLY A 182 6.23 11.58 -8.51
CA GLY A 182 7.53 10.97 -8.26
C GLY A 182 7.46 9.65 -7.49
N VAL A 183 8.60 8.94 -7.43
CA VAL A 183 8.65 7.60 -6.82
C VAL A 183 8.71 7.64 -5.29
N ILE A 184 9.24 8.69 -4.68
CA ILE A 184 9.40 8.75 -3.22
C ILE A 184 8.02 8.71 -2.54
N LEU A 185 7.07 9.57 -2.95
CA LEU A 185 5.73 9.58 -2.36
C LEU A 185 4.86 8.40 -2.84
N ASN A 186 5.05 7.95 -4.09
CA ASN A 186 4.21 6.90 -4.65
C ASN A 186 4.68 5.48 -4.33
N GLN A 187 5.98 5.24 -4.32
CA GLN A 187 6.58 3.91 -4.15
C GLN A 187 7.39 3.82 -2.85
N GLY A 188 8.08 4.91 -2.48
CA GLY A 188 8.84 4.97 -1.25
C GLY A 188 8.00 4.72 -0.01
N ALA A 189 6.73 5.15 -0.02
CA ALA A 189 5.79 4.87 1.05
C ALA A 189 5.69 3.37 1.39
N HIS A 190 5.73 2.47 0.41
CA HIS A 190 5.72 1.03 0.66
C HIS A 190 6.99 0.54 1.33
N GLN A 191 8.18 0.95 0.84
CA GLN A 191 9.44 0.53 1.45
C GLN A 191 9.61 1.10 2.86
N VAL A 192 9.27 2.38 3.06
CA VAL A 192 9.29 3.03 4.37
C VAL A 192 8.38 2.31 5.36
N ASP A 193 7.19 1.95 4.93
CA ASP A 193 6.20 1.26 5.76
C ASP A 193 6.69 -0.13 6.19
N ILE A 194 7.24 -0.90 5.25
CA ILE A 194 7.85 -2.20 5.51
C ILE A 194 9.00 -2.09 6.53
N VAL A 195 9.97 -1.20 6.30
CA VAL A 195 11.16 -1.14 7.16
C VAL A 195 10.83 -0.60 8.54
N ARG A 196 9.86 0.33 8.67
CA ARG A 196 9.37 0.79 9.96
C ARG A 196 8.72 -0.35 10.76
N LEU A 197 7.91 -1.17 10.08
CA LEU A 197 7.27 -2.32 10.70
C LEU A 197 8.29 -3.36 11.17
N LEU A 198 9.25 -3.71 10.32
CA LEU A 198 10.30 -4.69 10.62
C LEU A 198 11.31 -4.20 11.68
N ALA A 199 11.58 -2.90 11.74
CA ALA A 199 12.44 -2.32 12.78
C ALA A 199 11.76 -2.34 14.15
N GLY A 200 10.43 -2.26 14.22
CA GLY A 200 9.67 -2.27 15.47
C GLY A 200 9.86 -1.02 16.34
N ALA A 201 10.73 -0.10 15.94
CA ALA A 201 11.15 1.09 16.69
C ALA A 201 10.77 2.38 15.93
N LYS A 202 10.79 3.52 16.65
CA LYS A 202 10.56 4.82 16.00
C LYS A 202 11.74 5.18 15.11
N ALA A 203 11.46 5.64 13.88
CA ALA A 203 12.48 6.26 13.07
C ALA A 203 12.89 7.61 13.67
N THR A 204 14.18 7.94 13.58
CA THR A 204 14.74 9.15 14.22
C THR A 204 15.25 10.16 13.19
N SER A 205 15.80 9.69 12.08
CA SER A 205 16.30 10.55 11.01
C SER A 205 16.37 9.80 9.69
N VAL A 206 16.45 10.57 8.59
CA VAL A 206 16.68 10.02 7.26
C VAL A 206 17.71 10.84 6.50
N ARG A 207 18.60 10.15 5.76
CA ARG A 207 19.47 10.69 4.73
C ARG A 207 19.08 10.10 3.39
N ALA A 208 18.82 10.94 2.37
CA ALA A 208 18.43 10.46 1.05
C ALA A 208 19.13 11.21 -0.10
N LEU A 209 19.23 10.51 -1.22
CA LEU A 209 19.56 11.05 -2.54
C LEU A 209 18.44 10.67 -3.49
N ALA A 210 18.04 11.57 -4.37
CA ALA A 210 17.02 11.32 -5.39
C ALA A 210 17.57 11.57 -6.79
N GLY A 211 17.18 10.75 -7.76
CA GLY A 211 17.61 10.84 -9.14
C GLY A 211 16.47 11.25 -10.07
N ARG A 212 16.75 12.25 -10.93
CA ARG A 212 15.87 12.69 -12.01
C ARG A 212 16.71 12.79 -13.28
N TRP A 213 16.56 11.85 -14.19
CA TRP A 213 17.36 11.81 -15.41
C TRP A 213 16.61 11.56 -16.71
N ASP A 214 15.28 11.57 -16.66
CA ASP A 214 14.42 11.56 -17.84
C ASP A 214 13.63 12.87 -17.92
N ALA A 215 13.94 13.71 -18.93
CA ALA A 215 13.28 15.00 -19.11
C ALA A 215 11.80 14.88 -19.47
N THR A 216 11.36 13.73 -20.01
CA THR A 216 9.94 13.48 -20.35
C THR A 216 9.14 13.07 -19.11
N ARG A 217 9.82 12.74 -18.01
CA ARG A 217 9.26 12.35 -16.71
C ARG A 217 9.88 13.22 -15.61
N PRO A 218 9.48 14.51 -15.47
CA PRO A 218 10.20 15.54 -14.70
C PRO A 218 10.00 15.43 -13.18
N VAL A 219 10.00 14.20 -12.66
CA VAL A 219 9.88 13.86 -11.23
C VAL A 219 11.05 12.99 -10.80
N ASP A 220 11.23 12.81 -9.49
CA ASP A 220 12.16 11.81 -8.98
C ASP A 220 11.72 10.41 -9.43
N GLY A 221 12.64 9.69 -10.03
CA GLY A 221 12.39 8.34 -10.56
C GLY A 221 13.25 7.27 -9.90
N ALA A 222 14.20 7.67 -9.05
CA ALA A 222 15.02 6.79 -8.25
C ALA A 222 15.43 7.46 -6.94
N TYR A 223 15.69 6.66 -5.91
CA TYR A 223 16.28 7.13 -4.66
C TYR A 223 17.14 6.06 -4.00
N ALA A 224 18.07 6.52 -3.16
CA ALA A 224 18.74 5.75 -2.13
C ALA A 224 18.60 6.51 -0.82
N ALA A 225 18.21 5.81 0.26
CA ALA A 225 18.03 6.42 1.57
C ALA A 225 18.54 5.53 2.71
N LEU A 226 19.03 6.18 3.77
CA LEU A 226 19.34 5.55 5.06
C LEU A 226 18.36 6.11 6.09
N VAL A 227 17.65 5.22 6.78
CA VAL A 227 16.72 5.57 7.87
C VAL A 227 17.28 5.02 9.16
N ASN A 228 17.44 5.88 10.16
CA ASN A 228 17.88 5.50 11.50
C ASN A 228 16.68 5.33 12.41
N PHE A 229 16.77 4.38 13.34
CA PHE A 229 15.74 4.08 14.34
C PHE A 229 16.30 4.14 15.76
N GLU A 230 15.41 4.29 16.73
CA GLU A 230 15.76 4.13 18.14
C GLU A 230 16.38 2.74 18.37
N GLY A 231 17.30 2.64 19.34
CA GLY A 231 17.99 1.36 19.65
C GLY A 231 19.11 0.98 18.67
N GLY A 232 19.46 1.84 17.70
CA GLY A 232 20.60 1.64 16.80
C GLY A 232 20.33 0.76 15.59
N VAL A 233 19.07 0.38 15.34
CA VAL A 233 18.64 -0.24 14.08
C VAL A 233 18.72 0.79 12.97
N PHE A 234 19.12 0.39 11.78
CA PHE A 234 19.04 1.25 10.59
C PHE A 234 18.56 0.48 9.36
N ALA A 235 17.98 1.19 8.41
CA ALA A 235 17.55 0.62 7.15
C ALA A 235 18.19 1.33 5.96
N SER A 236 18.53 0.57 4.91
CA SER A 236 18.92 1.07 3.61
C SER A 236 17.80 0.80 2.61
N LEU A 237 17.33 1.85 1.95
CA LEU A 237 16.28 1.80 0.94
C LEU A 237 16.86 2.15 -0.41
N LEU A 238 16.53 1.38 -1.44
CA LEU A 238 16.86 1.69 -2.82
C LEU A 238 15.67 1.40 -3.72
N TYR A 239 15.25 2.39 -4.48
CA TYR A 239 14.23 2.23 -5.50
C TYR A 239 14.68 2.83 -6.82
N GLN A 240 14.47 2.09 -7.89
CA GLN A 240 14.83 2.52 -9.23
C GLN A 240 13.64 2.29 -10.18
N GLY A 241 12.95 3.39 -10.54
CA GLY A 241 11.74 3.39 -11.38
C GLY A 241 12.00 3.58 -12.87
N TYR A 242 13.25 3.76 -13.28
CA TYR A 242 13.69 3.80 -14.68
C TYR A 242 14.24 2.44 -15.15
N GLY A 243 14.01 1.36 -14.41
CA GLY A 243 14.68 0.08 -14.57
C GLY A 243 14.56 -0.53 -15.96
N HIS A 244 15.67 -1.10 -16.42
CA HIS A 244 15.72 -2.11 -17.47
C HIS A 244 15.82 -3.51 -16.83
N PHE A 245 16.52 -3.61 -15.69
CA PHE A 245 16.45 -4.76 -14.82
C PHE A 245 15.12 -4.74 -14.07
N ASP A 246 14.51 -5.90 -13.93
CA ASP A 246 13.24 -6.10 -13.24
C ASP A 246 13.50 -6.84 -11.92
N GLY A 247 13.25 -6.16 -10.80
CA GLY A 247 13.53 -6.66 -9.46
C GLY A 247 12.69 -7.87 -9.05
N ASP A 248 11.59 -8.16 -9.75
CA ASP A 248 10.77 -9.36 -9.54
C ASP A 248 11.59 -10.65 -9.71
N GLU A 249 12.69 -10.59 -10.48
CA GLU A 249 13.64 -11.70 -10.63
C GLU A 249 14.27 -12.11 -9.28
N LEU A 250 14.51 -11.14 -8.39
CA LEU A 250 15.01 -11.39 -7.04
C LEU A 250 13.95 -11.98 -6.10
N CYS A 251 12.68 -12.00 -6.53
CA CYS A 251 11.55 -12.53 -5.78
C CYS A 251 10.99 -13.82 -6.42
N GLY A 252 11.84 -14.59 -7.12
CA GLY A 252 11.46 -15.87 -7.72
C GLY A 252 10.59 -15.74 -8.96
N ASP A 253 10.76 -14.68 -9.73
CA ASP A 253 9.94 -14.35 -10.91
C ASP A 253 8.43 -14.28 -10.60
N VAL A 254 8.11 -13.73 -9.44
CA VAL A 254 6.76 -13.34 -9.04
C VAL A 254 6.66 -11.83 -9.15
N THR A 255 5.57 -11.31 -9.70
CA THR A 255 5.33 -9.86 -9.81
C THR A 255 4.89 -9.26 -8.47
N GLU A 256 4.99 -7.94 -8.34
CA GLU A 256 4.49 -7.17 -7.19
C GLU A 256 3.07 -7.60 -6.74
N LEU A 257 2.23 -8.02 -7.70
CA LEU A 257 0.84 -8.44 -7.46
C LEU A 257 0.66 -9.95 -7.23
N GLY A 258 1.74 -10.71 -7.04
CA GLY A 258 1.68 -12.14 -6.74
C GLY A 258 1.51 -13.06 -7.96
N GLN A 259 1.54 -12.53 -9.17
CA GLN A 259 1.41 -13.31 -10.40
C GLN A 259 2.77 -13.82 -10.88
N ARG A 260 2.80 -14.95 -11.61
CA ARG A 260 4.02 -15.37 -12.31
C ARG A 260 4.42 -14.34 -13.36
N ARG A 261 5.69 -13.92 -13.30
CA ARG A 261 6.26 -12.99 -14.27
C ARG A 261 6.39 -13.63 -15.65
N ASP A 262 5.87 -12.98 -16.68
CA ASP A 262 6.14 -13.36 -18.06
C ASP A 262 7.35 -12.56 -18.59
N ARG A 263 8.51 -13.21 -18.68
CA ARG A 263 9.77 -12.60 -19.14
C ARG A 263 9.68 -12.02 -20.57
N ARG A 264 8.71 -12.49 -21.39
CA ARG A 264 8.46 -11.94 -22.72
C ARG A 264 7.90 -10.52 -22.68
N GLN A 265 7.36 -10.11 -21.53
CA GLN A 265 6.84 -8.75 -21.30
C GLN A 265 7.94 -7.75 -20.91
N GLN A 266 9.21 -8.14 -20.93
CA GLN A 266 10.33 -7.23 -20.66
C GLN A 266 10.20 -5.95 -21.53
N GLY A 267 10.21 -4.77 -20.89
CA GLY A 267 10.05 -3.46 -21.54
C GLY A 267 8.67 -3.16 -22.09
N ALA A 268 7.62 -3.90 -21.72
CA ALA A 268 6.26 -3.70 -22.19
C ALA A 268 5.73 -2.28 -21.88
N ALA A 269 5.99 -1.74 -20.68
CA ALA A 269 5.56 -0.39 -20.33
C ALA A 269 6.20 0.68 -21.24
N ARG A 270 7.50 0.55 -21.53
CA ARG A 270 8.20 1.47 -22.46
C ARG A 270 7.64 1.38 -23.87
N ARG A 271 7.42 0.16 -24.39
CA ARG A 271 6.83 0.00 -25.73
C ARG A 271 5.42 0.58 -25.78
N ARG A 272 4.60 0.34 -24.75
CA ARG A 272 3.25 0.92 -24.67
C ARG A 272 3.31 2.44 -24.66
N LEU A 273 4.16 3.04 -23.82
CA LEU A 273 4.32 4.48 -23.75
C LEU A 273 4.79 5.07 -25.09
N ALA A 274 5.80 4.44 -25.72
CA ALA A 274 6.31 4.88 -27.02
C ALA A 274 5.31 4.76 -28.17
N SER A 275 4.26 3.97 -28.03
CA SER A 275 3.18 3.84 -29.02
C SER A 275 2.13 4.95 -28.93
N LEU A 276 2.16 5.80 -27.92
CA LEU A 276 1.23 6.90 -27.72
C LEU A 276 1.78 8.18 -28.34
N ALA A 277 0.93 8.93 -29.04
CA ALA A 277 1.35 10.11 -29.75
C ALA A 277 1.53 11.35 -28.86
N ASN A 278 0.82 11.40 -27.71
CA ASN A 278 0.81 12.57 -26.83
C ASN A 278 0.29 12.25 -25.43
N ALA A 279 0.40 13.22 -24.52
CA ALA A 279 -0.05 13.11 -23.13
C ALA A 279 -1.56 12.83 -22.98
N SER A 280 -2.40 13.33 -23.88
CA SER A 280 -3.84 13.07 -23.81
C SER A 280 -4.17 11.60 -24.07
N GLU A 281 -3.46 10.97 -24.99
CA GLU A 281 -3.58 9.52 -25.24
C GLU A 281 -3.08 8.70 -24.04
N GLU A 282 -2.03 9.16 -23.36
CA GLU A 282 -1.56 8.51 -22.12
C GLU A 282 -2.63 8.57 -21.04
N VAL A 283 -3.27 9.72 -20.82
CA VAL A 283 -4.37 9.89 -19.87
C VAL A 283 -5.54 8.97 -20.23
N ALA A 284 -5.95 8.94 -21.50
CA ALA A 284 -7.03 8.07 -21.96
C ALA A 284 -6.71 6.57 -21.78
N ALA A 285 -5.49 6.15 -22.14
CA ALA A 285 -5.03 4.78 -21.96
C ALA A 285 -4.94 4.38 -20.49
N LYS A 286 -4.57 5.31 -19.59
CA LYS A 286 -4.61 5.08 -18.16
C LYS A 286 -6.05 4.96 -17.65
N ALA A 287 -6.95 5.82 -18.09
CA ALA A 287 -8.36 5.79 -17.71
C ALA A 287 -9.06 4.49 -18.16
N ALA A 288 -8.69 3.95 -19.31
CA ALA A 288 -9.20 2.67 -19.79
C ALA A 288 -8.94 1.48 -18.84
N ARG A 289 -8.00 1.60 -17.93
CA ARG A 289 -7.66 0.56 -16.92
C ARG A 289 -8.42 0.71 -15.60
N ASN A 290 -9.20 1.77 -15.43
CA ASN A 290 -10.06 1.97 -14.27
C ASN A 290 -11.27 1.01 -14.32
N TYR A 291 -12.01 0.95 -13.22
CA TYR A 291 -13.25 0.16 -13.18
C TYR A 291 -14.23 0.62 -14.25
N GLY A 292 -14.75 -0.35 -14.98
CA GLY A 292 -15.62 -0.10 -16.14
C GLY A 292 -14.89 0.24 -17.45
N GLY A 293 -13.59 0.50 -17.43
CA GLY A 293 -12.82 0.81 -18.62
C GLY A 293 -12.54 -0.40 -19.50
N ALA A 294 -12.29 -0.15 -20.79
CA ALA A 294 -12.11 -1.21 -21.81
C ALA A 294 -10.86 -2.09 -21.59
N GLU A 295 -9.85 -1.59 -20.87
CA GLU A 295 -8.62 -2.31 -20.52
C GLU A 295 -8.56 -2.66 -19.02
N GLN A 296 -9.71 -2.75 -18.34
CA GLN A 296 -9.76 -3.21 -16.95
C GLN A 296 -9.24 -4.65 -16.88
N VAL A 297 -8.17 -4.85 -16.10
CA VAL A 297 -7.58 -6.18 -15.88
C VAL A 297 -8.18 -6.79 -14.62
N SER A 298 -8.65 -8.04 -14.71
CA SER A 298 -8.98 -8.85 -13.54
C SER A 298 -7.69 -9.42 -12.95
N TYR A 299 -7.55 -9.31 -11.62
CA TYR A 299 -6.43 -9.89 -10.86
C TYR A 299 -6.82 -11.18 -10.13
N ALA A 300 -8.02 -11.70 -10.41
CA ALA A 300 -8.41 -13.01 -9.92
C ALA A 300 -7.62 -14.10 -10.68
N SER A 301 -6.87 -14.91 -9.95
CA SER A 301 -6.14 -16.06 -10.48
C SER A 301 -6.12 -17.14 -9.41
N ASP A 302 -6.26 -18.39 -9.82
CA ASP A 302 -6.16 -19.55 -8.94
C ASP A 302 -4.71 -19.88 -8.54
N ASP A 303 -3.70 -19.26 -9.20
CA ASP A 303 -2.27 -19.47 -8.98
C ASP A 303 -1.58 -18.17 -8.55
N LEU A 304 -2.05 -17.58 -7.45
CA LEU A 304 -1.42 -16.40 -6.84
C LEU A 304 -0.42 -16.84 -5.76
N ALA A 305 0.77 -16.26 -5.82
CA ALA A 305 1.70 -16.20 -4.70
C ALA A 305 1.40 -14.96 -3.84
N HIS A 306 2.02 -14.85 -2.65
CA HIS A 306 1.93 -13.61 -1.87
C HIS A 306 2.57 -12.45 -2.64
N GLN A 307 2.00 -11.27 -2.46
CA GLN A 307 2.55 -10.01 -2.97
C GLN A 307 3.88 -9.71 -2.30
N HIS A 308 4.68 -8.85 -2.92
CA HIS A 308 5.96 -8.38 -2.38
C HIS A 308 6.28 -6.97 -2.89
N PHE A 309 7.27 -6.34 -2.27
CA PHE A 309 7.78 -5.04 -2.74
C PHE A 309 9.30 -5.08 -2.94
N GLY A 310 9.75 -5.99 -3.79
CA GLY A 310 11.16 -6.22 -4.09
C GLY A 310 11.87 -7.07 -3.04
N LEU A 311 13.20 -7.02 -3.10
CA LEU A 311 14.06 -7.72 -2.15
C LEU A 311 14.06 -7.00 -0.80
N VAL A 312 13.73 -7.72 0.27
CA VAL A 312 13.90 -7.28 1.65
C VAL A 312 14.75 -8.31 2.39
N VAL A 313 15.70 -7.85 3.19
CA VAL A 313 16.50 -8.68 4.10
C VAL A 313 16.59 -7.98 5.45
N VAL A 314 16.31 -8.69 6.50
CA VAL A 314 16.45 -8.22 7.90
C VAL A 314 17.59 -8.99 8.55
N SER A 315 18.70 -8.32 8.83
CA SER A 315 19.81 -8.87 9.60
C SER A 315 19.52 -8.73 11.09
N CYS A 316 19.29 -9.84 11.74
CA CYS A 316 19.14 -9.96 13.19
C CYS A 316 20.48 -10.40 13.84
N GLU A 317 20.52 -10.49 15.17
CA GLU A 317 21.74 -10.89 15.89
C GLU A 317 22.23 -12.31 15.56
N ARG A 318 21.32 -13.22 15.18
CA ARG A 318 21.62 -14.65 14.99
C ARG A 318 21.11 -15.24 13.69
N ALA A 319 20.50 -14.42 12.81
CA ALA A 319 20.02 -14.86 11.49
C ALA A 319 19.73 -13.68 10.58
N ASP A 320 19.77 -13.93 9.28
CA ASP A 320 19.14 -13.06 8.30
C ASP A 320 17.76 -13.63 7.90
N LEU A 321 16.74 -12.78 7.86
CA LEU A 321 15.38 -13.12 7.46
C LEU A 321 15.06 -12.45 6.12
N ARG A 322 14.58 -13.24 5.17
CA ARG A 322 14.22 -12.77 3.84
C ARG A 322 12.78 -13.17 3.50
N PRO A 323 11.81 -12.26 3.57
CA PRO A 323 10.45 -12.53 3.08
C PRO A 323 10.47 -12.77 1.57
N LEU A 324 9.74 -13.82 1.16
CA LEU A 324 9.57 -14.28 -0.22
C LEU A 324 8.09 -14.54 -0.49
N PRO A 325 7.65 -14.56 -1.77
CA PRO A 325 6.24 -14.81 -2.11
C PRO A 325 5.68 -16.16 -1.63
N ASN A 326 6.51 -17.08 -1.17
CA ASN A 326 6.11 -18.42 -0.68
C ASN A 326 6.49 -18.68 0.80
N GLY A 327 6.97 -17.67 1.52
CA GLY A 327 7.38 -17.84 2.92
C GLY A 327 8.48 -16.87 3.35
N VAL A 328 9.18 -17.21 4.43
CA VAL A 328 10.35 -16.47 4.90
C VAL A 328 11.56 -17.40 4.88
N MET A 329 12.58 -17.05 4.11
CA MET A 329 13.87 -17.72 4.16
C MET A 329 14.65 -17.24 5.39
N VAL A 330 15.04 -18.16 6.22
CA VAL A 330 15.85 -17.94 7.42
C VAL A 330 17.26 -18.48 7.17
N TYR A 331 18.26 -17.60 7.25
CA TYR A 331 19.68 -17.95 7.16
C TYR A 331 20.29 -17.86 8.55
N ALA A 332 20.43 -19.01 9.21
CA ALA A 332 21.06 -19.12 10.55
C ALA A 332 22.49 -19.66 10.43
N ASP A 333 23.20 -19.77 11.55
CA ASP A 333 24.63 -20.14 11.58
C ASP A 333 24.95 -21.47 10.89
N SER A 334 24.05 -22.44 10.94
CA SER A 334 24.32 -23.81 10.45
C SER A 334 23.55 -24.17 9.19
N GLU A 335 22.46 -23.48 8.89
CA GLU A 335 21.57 -23.85 7.79
C GLU A 335 20.75 -22.65 7.27
N ALA A 336 20.26 -22.79 6.05
CA ALA A 336 19.29 -21.91 5.46
C ALA A 336 17.98 -22.69 5.24
N THR A 337 16.89 -22.26 5.90
CA THR A 337 15.61 -22.97 5.86
C THR A 337 14.49 -22.03 5.44
N LEU A 338 13.54 -22.55 4.67
CA LEU A 338 12.31 -21.84 4.34
C LEU A 338 11.26 -22.11 5.44
N ASP A 339 10.75 -21.05 6.04
CA ASP A 339 9.51 -21.08 6.82
C ASP A 339 8.34 -20.82 5.86
N PRO A 340 7.63 -21.88 5.42
CA PRO A 340 6.73 -21.80 4.28
C PRO A 340 5.40 -21.16 4.66
N LEU A 341 4.82 -20.41 3.74
CA LEU A 341 3.46 -19.90 3.83
C LEU A 341 2.56 -20.57 2.78
N PRO A 342 1.33 -20.95 3.12
CA PRO A 342 0.37 -21.42 2.14
C PRO A 342 0.04 -20.29 1.15
N PRO A 343 -0.28 -20.61 -0.12
CA PRO A 343 -0.72 -19.60 -1.09
C PRO A 343 -1.93 -18.78 -0.56
N PRO A 344 -2.01 -17.48 -0.89
CA PRO A 344 -3.13 -16.65 -0.45
C PRO A 344 -4.42 -17.16 -1.10
N ARG A 345 -5.47 -17.35 -0.30
CA ARG A 345 -6.80 -17.73 -0.80
C ARG A 345 -7.56 -16.53 -1.36
N ILE A 346 -7.36 -15.38 -0.77
CA ILE A 346 -7.95 -14.10 -1.14
C ILE A 346 -6.79 -13.10 -1.20
N PRO A 347 -6.58 -12.39 -2.31
CA PRO A 347 -5.54 -11.39 -2.38
C PRO A 347 -5.79 -10.28 -1.35
N ARG A 348 -4.75 -9.80 -0.66
CA ARG A 348 -4.81 -8.68 0.30
C ARG A 348 -5.83 -8.91 1.44
N VAL A 349 -6.09 -10.16 1.79
CA VAL A 349 -7.05 -10.52 2.86
C VAL A 349 -6.67 -9.87 4.19
N GLU A 350 -5.40 -9.65 4.43
CA GLU A 350 -4.84 -9.06 5.65
C GLU A 350 -5.41 -7.65 5.92
N VAL A 351 -5.76 -6.90 4.87
CA VAL A 351 -6.43 -5.59 4.99
C VAL A 351 -7.83 -5.77 5.57
N ILE A 352 -8.56 -6.79 5.12
CA ILE A 352 -9.91 -7.09 5.64
C ILE A 352 -9.81 -7.70 7.04
N ASP A 353 -8.78 -8.49 7.33
CA ASP A 353 -8.55 -9.03 8.68
C ASP A 353 -8.37 -7.91 9.70
N GLU A 354 -7.51 -6.93 9.40
CA GLU A 354 -7.28 -5.78 10.27
C GLU A 354 -8.53 -4.90 10.39
N LEU A 355 -9.21 -4.65 9.27
CA LEU A 355 -10.45 -3.88 9.25
C LEU A 355 -11.54 -4.53 10.11
N CYS A 356 -11.78 -5.83 9.96
CA CYS A 356 -12.78 -6.55 10.72
C CYS A 356 -12.41 -6.59 12.22
N ALA A 357 -11.15 -6.81 12.56
CA ALA A 357 -10.69 -6.79 13.93
C ALA A 357 -10.87 -5.41 14.59
N ALA A 358 -10.64 -4.34 13.83
CA ALA A 358 -10.85 -2.97 14.33
C ALA A 358 -12.35 -2.67 14.54
N VAL A 359 -13.19 -3.00 13.56
CA VAL A 359 -14.61 -2.61 13.58
C VAL A 359 -15.45 -3.52 14.48
N TRP A 360 -15.20 -4.82 14.47
CA TRP A 360 -16.00 -5.77 15.22
C TRP A 360 -15.47 -6.03 16.63
N ASP A 361 -14.15 -6.18 16.76
CA ASP A 361 -13.51 -6.56 18.03
C ASP A 361 -12.98 -5.36 18.80
N GLY A 362 -13.03 -4.14 18.23
CA GLY A 362 -12.49 -2.93 18.83
C GLY A 362 -10.96 -2.96 19.01
N LYS A 363 -10.26 -3.82 18.26
CA LYS A 363 -8.80 -3.92 18.30
C LYS A 363 -8.18 -2.72 17.58
N PRO A 364 -7.26 -1.99 18.22
CA PRO A 364 -6.54 -0.91 17.52
C PRO A 364 -5.85 -1.45 16.26
N PRO A 365 -6.08 -0.85 15.07
CA PRO A 365 -5.39 -1.28 13.87
C PRO A 365 -3.89 -0.94 13.95
N LEU A 366 -3.06 -1.79 13.35
CA LEU A 366 -1.63 -1.55 13.24
C LEU A 366 -1.36 -0.38 12.28
N HIS A 367 -2.04 -0.39 11.13
CA HIS A 367 -1.89 0.61 10.08
C HIS A 367 -2.85 1.80 10.26
N ASP A 368 -2.94 2.31 11.49
CA ASP A 368 -3.82 3.44 11.80
C ASP A 368 -3.37 4.76 11.12
N GLY A 369 -4.16 5.83 11.30
CA GLY A 369 -3.84 7.14 10.74
C GLY A 369 -2.53 7.73 11.26
N ARG A 370 -2.13 7.44 12.51
CA ARG A 370 -0.84 7.90 13.07
C ARG A 370 0.32 7.15 12.45
N TRP A 371 0.14 5.85 12.20
CA TRP A 371 1.10 5.03 11.44
C TRP A 371 1.29 5.57 10.02
N GLY A 372 0.19 5.84 9.29
CA GLY A 372 0.22 6.40 7.93
C GLY A 372 0.87 7.79 7.86
N MET A 373 0.57 8.66 8.84
CA MET A 373 1.21 9.98 8.96
C MET A 373 2.72 9.86 9.19
N ALA A 374 3.16 8.93 10.01
CA ALA A 374 4.58 8.71 10.27
C ALA A 374 5.32 8.15 9.03
N THR A 375 4.68 7.31 8.23
CA THR A 375 5.21 6.88 6.92
C THR A 375 5.36 8.04 5.96
N LEU A 376 4.35 8.92 5.87
CA LEU A 376 4.41 10.12 5.04
C LEU A 376 5.51 11.07 5.50
N GLU A 377 5.72 11.25 6.80
CA GLU A 377 6.80 12.10 7.34
C GLU A 377 8.17 11.66 6.82
N VAL A 378 8.47 10.35 6.85
CA VAL A 378 9.74 9.84 6.33
C VAL A 378 9.87 10.14 4.84
N CYS A 379 8.82 9.94 4.04
CA CYS A 379 8.84 10.21 2.60
C CYS A 379 9.08 11.70 2.30
N LEU A 380 8.42 12.61 3.01
CA LEU A 380 8.65 14.05 2.89
C LEU A 380 10.07 14.44 3.32
N ALA A 381 10.55 13.88 4.43
CA ALA A 381 11.91 14.08 4.90
C ALA A 381 12.97 13.53 3.93
N MET A 382 12.69 12.46 3.18
CA MET A 382 13.56 11.97 2.09
C MET A 382 13.68 13.02 0.97
N LEU A 383 12.58 13.66 0.57
CA LEU A 383 12.59 14.74 -0.42
C LEU A 383 13.40 15.94 0.08
N ASP A 384 13.18 16.34 1.33
CA ASP A 384 13.93 17.43 1.96
C ASP A 384 15.43 17.10 2.09
N SER A 385 15.76 15.89 2.52
CA SER A 385 17.14 15.42 2.62
C SER A 385 17.89 15.44 1.27
N ALA A 386 17.21 14.98 0.22
CA ALA A 386 17.77 15.00 -1.14
C ALA A 386 17.99 16.43 -1.65
N ARG A 387 17.09 17.36 -1.32
CA ARG A 387 17.21 18.78 -1.70
C ARG A 387 18.30 19.51 -0.91
N GLU A 388 18.35 19.28 0.41
CA GLU A 388 19.20 20.02 1.33
C GLU A 388 20.56 19.37 1.53
N ASN A 389 20.75 18.15 1.02
CA ASN A 389 21.96 17.35 1.15
C ASN A 389 22.43 17.16 2.62
N ARG A 390 21.48 16.94 3.53
CA ARG A 390 21.73 16.69 4.97
C ARG A 390 20.75 15.68 5.54
N ASP A 391 21.03 15.19 6.73
CA ASP A 391 20.10 14.39 7.51
C ASP A 391 18.92 15.25 7.98
N ILE A 392 17.72 14.67 7.90
CA ILE A 392 16.48 15.27 8.41
C ILE A 392 16.01 14.49 9.61
N ALA A 393 15.81 15.19 10.73
CA ALA A 393 15.22 14.62 11.94
C ALA A 393 13.70 14.40 11.76
N LEU A 394 13.18 13.33 12.37
CA LEU A 394 11.77 12.94 12.31
C LEU A 394 11.11 13.18 13.68
N HIS A 395 9.85 13.67 13.69
CA HIS A 395 9.18 14.13 14.90
C HIS A 395 7.77 13.54 15.11
N ARG A 396 7.19 12.90 14.09
CA ARG A 396 5.82 12.34 14.11
C ARG A 396 5.81 10.82 14.12
N GLN A 397 6.91 10.20 14.55
CA GLN A 397 7.07 8.76 14.49
C GLN A 397 6.36 8.04 15.64
N VAL A 398 5.78 6.91 15.30
CA VAL A 398 5.22 5.92 16.23
C VAL A 398 5.96 4.60 16.05
N ALA A 399 6.15 3.87 17.16
CA ALA A 399 6.68 2.52 17.09
C ALA A 399 5.61 1.56 16.55
N ALA A 400 6.03 0.47 15.89
CA ALA A 400 5.11 -0.60 15.57
C ALA A 400 4.50 -1.18 16.87
N PRO A 401 3.19 -1.45 16.92
CA PRO A 401 2.62 -2.18 18.03
C PRO A 401 3.23 -3.59 18.10
N ALA A 402 3.29 -4.16 19.31
CA ALA A 402 3.79 -5.51 19.48
C ALA A 402 2.92 -6.50 18.68
N ILE A 403 3.52 -7.21 17.73
CA ILE A 403 2.86 -8.29 17.00
C ILE A 403 2.88 -9.51 17.93
N THR A 404 1.72 -9.87 18.46
CA THR A 404 1.57 -11.12 19.23
C THR A 404 1.38 -12.28 18.26
N SER A 405 2.22 -13.30 18.39
CA SER A 405 2.01 -14.59 17.70
C SER A 405 0.66 -15.18 18.11
N HIS A 406 -0.19 -15.40 17.15
CA HIS A 406 -1.45 -16.14 17.30
C HIS A 406 -1.26 -17.62 16.98
#